data_f60fb27c3d2972833fc62eedb894ac9f
#
_entry.id   f60fb27c3d2972833fc62eedb894ac9f
#
_cell.length_a   1.000
_cell.length_b   1.000
_cell.length_c   1.000
_cell.angle_alpha   90.00
_cell.angle_beta   90.00
_cell.angle_gamma   90.00
#
_symmetry.space_group_name_H-M   'P 1'
#
loop_
_entity.id
_entity.type
_entity.pdbx_description
1 polymer ?
#
loop_
_entity_poly.entity_id
_entity_poly.type
_entity_poly.pdbx_seq_one_letter_code
_entity_poly.pdbx_strand_id
1 'polypeptide(L)' 'MYRSVVVHELSDDFSNISVETFERQDLQPDELRIKVKSASVNFPDLLMTAGLYQYKPEVPFTLGMESSGIVIEKE' A
#
# COMPACT_ATOMS: atom_id res chain seq x y z
N MET A 1 11.94 7.02 7.44
CA MET A 1 11.71 5.88 6.53
C MET A 1 10.45 5.13 6.93
N TYR A 2 9.83 4.46 6.02
CA TYR A 2 8.65 3.66 6.28
C TYR A 2 8.72 2.35 5.50
N ARG A 3 7.93 1.35 5.92
CA ARG A 3 7.85 0.06 5.25
C ARG A 3 6.49 -0.09 4.58
N SER A 4 6.46 -0.81 3.48
CA SER A 4 5.24 -1.02 2.73
C SER A 4 5.25 -2.42 2.11
N VAL A 5 4.07 -3.00 1.94
CA VAL A 5 3.91 -4.27 1.22
C VAL A 5 3.71 -3.93 -0.25
N VAL A 6 4.62 -4.40 -1.09
CA VAL A 6 4.66 -4.04 -2.51
C VAL A 6 4.44 -5.27 -3.38
N VAL A 7 3.62 -5.10 -4.43
CA VAL A 7 3.37 -6.13 -5.44
C VAL A 7 4.16 -5.75 -6.69
N HIS A 8 5.14 -6.58 -7.06
CA HIS A 8 6.00 -6.31 -8.22
C HIS A 8 5.48 -6.95 -9.51
N GLU A 9 4.75 -8.04 -9.40
CA GLU A 9 4.10 -8.70 -10.54
C GLU A 9 2.87 -9.43 -10.05
N LEU A 10 1.92 -9.72 -10.93
CA LEU A 10 0.70 -10.43 -10.55
C LEU A 10 0.99 -11.92 -10.40
N SER A 11 0.41 -12.54 -9.38
CA SER A 11 0.58 -13.95 -9.07
C SER A 11 -0.60 -14.45 -8.25
N ASP A 12 -0.91 -15.73 -8.32
CA ASP A 12 -2.00 -16.32 -7.55
C ASP A 12 -1.55 -17.03 -6.28
N ASP A 13 -0.24 -17.06 -5.99
CA ASP A 13 0.31 -17.77 -4.82
C ASP A 13 1.04 -16.83 -3.83
N PHE A 14 0.90 -15.50 -4.00
CA PHE A 14 1.52 -14.49 -3.15
C PHE A 14 3.06 -14.48 -3.14
N SER A 15 3.69 -15.19 -4.06
CA SER A 15 5.16 -15.20 -4.16
C SER A 15 5.73 -13.87 -4.63
N ASN A 16 4.85 -13.00 -5.13
CA ASN A 16 5.16 -11.73 -5.80
C ASN A 16 5.20 -10.53 -4.85
N ILE A 17 4.90 -10.72 -3.57
CA ILE A 17 4.83 -9.60 -2.63
C ILE A 17 6.08 -9.58 -1.74
N SER A 18 6.44 -8.37 -1.32
CA SER A 18 7.57 -8.18 -0.41
C SER A 18 7.31 -6.99 0.50
N VAL A 19 7.96 -6.99 1.68
CA VAL A 19 7.94 -5.84 2.57
C VAL A 19 9.21 -5.04 2.28
N GLU A 20 9.04 -3.78 1.89
CA GLU A 20 10.15 -2.92 1.47
C GLU A 20 10.18 -1.65 2.29
N THR A 21 11.36 -1.06 2.43
CA THR A 21 11.56 0.17 3.16
C THR A 21 11.75 1.32 2.18
N PHE A 22 11.08 2.43 2.44
CA PHE A 22 11.13 3.62 1.59
C PHE A 22 11.54 4.85 2.39
N GLU A 23 12.17 5.80 1.71
CA GLU A 23 12.37 7.14 2.24
C GLU A 23 11.07 7.92 2.21
N ARG A 24 10.89 8.83 3.18
CA ARG A 24 9.75 9.75 3.15
C ARG A 24 9.87 10.66 1.94
N GLN A 25 8.75 10.90 1.30
CA GLN A 25 8.64 11.84 0.19
C GLN A 25 7.93 13.10 0.68
N ASP A 26 8.18 14.22 0.00
CA ASP A 26 7.48 15.47 0.31
C ASP A 26 5.99 15.32 0.03
N LEU A 27 5.16 15.98 0.85
CA LEU A 27 3.72 15.99 0.63
C LEU A 27 3.38 16.75 -0.65
N GLN A 28 2.46 16.20 -1.42
CA GLN A 28 1.86 16.88 -2.56
C GLN A 28 0.65 17.69 -2.08
N PRO A 29 0.13 18.64 -2.89
CA PRO A 29 -1.09 19.36 -2.53
C PRO A 29 -2.22 18.39 -2.20
N ASP A 30 -2.99 18.74 -1.17
CA ASP A 30 -4.13 17.95 -0.70
C ASP A 30 -3.78 16.60 -0.09
N GLU A 31 -2.52 16.40 0.30
CA GLU A 31 -2.09 15.17 0.97
C GLU A 31 -1.88 15.38 2.46
N LEU A 32 -2.00 14.30 3.21
CA LEU A 32 -1.70 14.22 4.64
C LEU A 32 -0.63 13.16 4.87
N ARG A 33 0.21 13.38 5.87
CA ARG A 33 1.09 12.33 6.37
C ARG A 33 0.52 11.76 7.65
N ILE A 34 0.35 10.45 7.69
CA ILE A 34 -0.26 9.75 8.83
C ILE A 34 0.76 8.81 9.43
N LYS A 35 0.92 8.88 10.77
CA LYS A 35 1.64 7.83 11.49
C LYS A 35 0.66 6.68 11.69
N VAL A 36 0.83 5.63 10.90
CA VAL A 36 -0.10 4.49 10.90
C VAL A 36 0.04 3.72 12.21
N LYS A 37 -1.08 3.50 12.88
CA LYS A 37 -1.16 2.70 14.10
C LYS A 37 -1.69 1.30 13.83
N SER A 38 -2.54 1.17 12.81
CA SER A 38 -3.16 -0.09 12.47
C SER A 38 -3.56 -0.07 11.00
N ALA A 39 -3.43 -1.21 10.35
CA ALA A 39 -3.88 -1.39 8.97
C ALA A 39 -4.40 -2.80 8.81
N SER A 40 -5.45 -2.95 8.00
CA SER A 40 -6.06 -4.26 7.77
C SER A 40 -5.68 -4.79 6.39
N VAL A 41 -5.68 -6.12 6.28
CA VAL A 41 -5.58 -6.82 5.00
C VAL A 41 -6.95 -7.40 4.74
N ASN A 42 -7.53 -7.07 3.58
CA ASN A 42 -8.89 -7.46 3.24
C ASN A 42 -8.93 -8.32 1.98
N PHE A 43 -10.06 -8.94 1.72
CA PHE A 43 -10.22 -9.80 0.56
C PHE A 43 -9.88 -9.09 -0.77
N PRO A 44 -10.28 -7.83 -1.01
CA PRO A 44 -9.85 -7.13 -2.21
C PRO A 44 -8.32 -7.05 -2.38
N ASP A 45 -7.56 -6.92 -1.29
CA ASP A 45 -6.10 -6.92 -1.36
C ASP A 45 -5.57 -8.23 -1.93
N LEU A 46 -6.16 -9.34 -1.52
CA LEU A 46 -5.77 -10.67 -2.03
C LEU A 46 -6.08 -10.80 -3.52
N LEU A 47 -7.22 -10.29 -3.95
CA LEU A 47 -7.60 -10.31 -5.37
C LEU A 47 -6.64 -9.42 -6.19
N MET A 48 -6.22 -8.29 -5.65
CA MET A 48 -5.32 -7.38 -6.35
C MET A 48 -3.96 -8.02 -6.65
N THR A 49 -3.45 -8.86 -5.76
CA THR A 49 -2.16 -9.53 -5.99
C THR A 49 -2.20 -10.47 -7.19
N ALA A 50 -3.37 -11.00 -7.52
CA ALA A 50 -3.58 -11.91 -8.64
C ALA A 50 -4.15 -11.21 -9.88
N GLY A 51 -4.43 -9.90 -9.79
CA GLY A 51 -5.03 -9.15 -10.90
C GLY A 51 -6.50 -9.45 -11.11
N LEU A 52 -7.21 -9.93 -10.09
CA LEU A 52 -8.61 -10.35 -10.19
C LEU A 52 -9.60 -9.33 -9.66
N TYR A 53 -9.13 -8.22 -9.09
CA TYR A 53 -9.99 -7.18 -8.57
C TYR A 53 -10.36 -6.18 -9.69
N GLN A 54 -11.47 -5.44 -9.48
CA GLN A 54 -11.94 -4.44 -10.45
C GLN A 54 -10.90 -3.36 -10.72
N TYR A 55 -10.27 -2.87 -9.66
CA TYR A 55 -9.19 -1.91 -9.77
C TYR A 55 -7.88 -2.68 -9.95
N LYS A 56 -7.20 -2.41 -11.07
CA LYS A 56 -5.96 -3.11 -11.43
C LYS A 56 -4.84 -2.08 -11.58
N PRO A 57 -4.21 -1.67 -10.48
CA PRO A 57 -3.10 -0.72 -10.59
C PRO A 57 -1.92 -1.35 -11.33
N GLU A 58 -1.10 -0.50 -11.95
CA GLU A 58 0.12 -0.97 -12.59
C GLU A 58 1.13 -1.42 -11.54
N VAL A 59 1.83 -2.51 -11.82
CA VAL A 59 2.91 -2.98 -10.95
C VAL A 59 4.19 -2.15 -11.19
N PRO A 60 5.02 -1.90 -10.18
CA PRO A 60 4.80 -2.28 -8.77
C PRO A 60 3.79 -1.35 -8.09
N PHE A 61 3.02 -1.88 -7.15
CA PHE A 61 2.10 -1.06 -6.36
C PHE A 61 2.09 -1.50 -4.91
N THR A 62 1.65 -0.59 -4.03
CA THR A 62 1.53 -0.85 -2.59
C THR A 62 0.15 -1.41 -2.29
N LEU A 63 0.11 -2.48 -1.51
CA LEU A 63 -1.14 -3.07 -1.04
C LEU A 63 -1.71 -2.30 0.14
N GLY A 64 -3.02 -2.42 0.34
CA GLY A 64 -3.73 -1.89 1.48
C GLY A 64 -4.72 -0.82 1.08
N MET A 65 -5.92 -0.89 1.63
CA MET A 65 -7.01 0.03 1.31
C MET A 65 -7.51 0.76 2.54
N GLU A 66 -7.15 0.30 3.74
CA GLU A 66 -7.63 0.86 5.00
C GLU A 66 -6.49 0.96 6.01
N SER A 67 -6.50 2.05 6.75
CA SER A 67 -5.58 2.22 7.88
C SER A 67 -6.16 3.21 8.87
N SER A 68 -5.61 3.21 10.08
CA SER A 68 -5.91 4.24 11.07
C SER A 68 -4.59 4.72 11.66
N GLY A 69 -4.58 5.97 12.11
CA GLY A 69 -3.38 6.54 12.68
C GLY A 69 -3.58 8.00 13.05
N ILE A 70 -2.47 8.69 13.23
CA ILE A 70 -2.44 10.08 13.66
C ILE A 70 -1.84 10.93 12.55
N VAL A 71 -2.53 12.01 12.19
CA VAL A 71 -1.98 12.97 11.22
C VAL A 71 -0.79 13.68 11.85
N ILE A 72 0.37 13.57 11.23
CA ILE A 72 1.60 14.20 11.73
C ILE A 72 2.09 15.34 10.85
N GLU A 73 1.56 15.46 9.66
CA GLU A 73 1.92 16.52 8.73
C GLU A 73 0.80 16.71 7.72
N LYS A 74 0.53 17.95 7.33
CA LYS A 74 -0.41 18.24 6.25
C LYS A 74 0.13 19.36 5.37
N GLU A 75 -0.26 19.31 4.13
CA GLU A 75 0.06 20.35 3.15
C GLU A 75 -0.67 21.65 3.47
#